data_399fe8657cadde69bf5f3be9fb894da6
#
_entry.id   399fe8657cadde69bf5f3be9fb894da6
#
_cell.length_a   1.000
_cell.length_b   1.000
_cell.length_c   1.000
_cell.angle_alpha   90.00
_cell.angle_beta   90.00
_cell.angle_gamma   90.00
#
_symmetry.space_group_name_H-M   'P 1'
#
loop_
_entity.id
_entity.type
_entity.pdbx_description
1 polymer ?
#
loop_
_entity_poly.entity_id
_entity_poly.type
_entity_poly.pdbx_seq_one_letter_code
_entity_poly.pdbx_strand_id
1 'polypeptide(L)'
;MHLQGKPPSHCPVNADWLKRAWLCCMLLLMTACAAPQPLMLMPAPVLYRDGLVDPFAHLLPARRIPRMSIFYATNREPEITEQGLSYGNDIAQRLHLGQAVVQLGDENTQWNDLYEASITDQTGLLLPLKLHSVAQQARFPVGMAVPSAELTDEAQAYFAAINAELAEAQDREILVYVHGTKVDFLNSAALTAEIDHFSGRDYVGLAFAWPSHQNIFRYLIREDVHRAQASSDALATLLELLAEHTDAQRINVLAYSAGARVTSKALDQLRTKYSDESAYRLKSRLRIGTVIFAAADVELETFLDRLGSISDLSEQVVITVSDDDNALIAARHYMGGGSRTGEELAESAEEFFIHEHQITNIEIIDVSAGKLARGFDISGHHYWYRHPWISSDMVFLLRTGLRPDRRGLAFSELEGIWYLSDDYPEQVQRAAKKEMRGSW
;
A
#
# COMPACT_ATOMS: atom_id res chain seq x y z
N MET A 1 -23.41 -77.22 12.23
CA MET A 1 -22.08 -76.50 12.08
C MET A 1 -22.36 -75.04 12.21
N HIS A 2 -22.29 -74.50 13.44
CA HIS A 2 -22.59 -73.11 13.77
C HIS A 2 -21.28 -72.29 13.66
N LEU A 3 -21.23 -71.32 12.77
CA LEU A 3 -20.18 -70.29 12.74
C LEU A 3 -20.68 -69.07 13.51
N GLN A 4 -20.11 -68.87 14.70
CA GLN A 4 -20.31 -67.69 15.51
C GLN A 4 -19.36 -66.57 14.93
N GLY A 5 -19.95 -65.47 14.42
CA GLY A 5 -19.21 -64.25 14.06
C GLY A 5 -18.80 -63.46 15.30
N LYS A 6 -17.52 -63.08 15.38
CA LYS A 6 -16.99 -62.14 16.39
C LYS A 6 -17.52 -60.74 16.15
N PRO A 7 -17.88 -59.97 17.19
CA PRO A 7 -18.25 -58.56 17.04
C PRO A 7 -17.01 -57.69 16.75
N PRO A 8 -17.14 -56.56 16.05
CA PRO A 8 -16.03 -55.66 15.72
C PRO A 8 -15.49 -55.02 17.00
N SER A 9 -14.17 -55.04 17.14
CA SER A 9 -13.44 -54.41 18.22
C SER A 9 -13.54 -52.87 18.10
N HIS A 10 -14.17 -52.21 19.05
CA HIS A 10 -14.14 -50.77 19.22
C HIS A 10 -12.70 -50.34 19.58
N CYS A 11 -12.06 -49.58 18.70
CA CYS A 11 -10.81 -48.85 19.01
C CYS A 11 -11.15 -47.79 20.07
N PRO A 12 -10.49 -47.74 21.24
CA PRO A 12 -10.73 -46.68 22.21
C PRO A 12 -10.15 -45.38 21.66
N VAL A 13 -11.00 -44.39 21.44
CA VAL A 13 -10.57 -43.00 21.12
C VAL A 13 -9.79 -42.51 22.33
N ASN A 14 -8.50 -42.20 22.11
CA ASN A 14 -7.56 -41.85 23.15
C ASN A 14 -8.00 -40.50 23.78
N ALA A 15 -8.50 -40.51 25.01
CA ALA A 15 -9.02 -39.34 25.73
C ALA A 15 -8.00 -38.24 25.89
N ASP A 16 -6.71 -38.58 25.81
CA ASP A 16 -5.61 -37.58 25.89
C ASP A 16 -5.46 -36.76 24.62
N TRP A 17 -5.84 -37.30 23.46
CA TRP A 17 -5.86 -36.51 22.21
C TRP A 17 -6.97 -35.44 22.23
N LEU A 18 -8.14 -35.78 22.73
CA LEU A 18 -9.26 -34.86 22.91
C LEU A 18 -8.93 -33.75 23.91
N LYS A 19 -8.23 -34.04 25.00
CA LYS A 19 -7.77 -33.07 25.98
C LYS A 19 -6.71 -32.11 25.36
N ARG A 20 -5.77 -32.65 24.58
CA ARG A 20 -4.77 -31.85 23.88
C ARG A 20 -5.38 -30.94 22.80
N ALA A 21 -6.33 -31.47 22.02
CA ALA A 21 -7.08 -30.69 21.05
C ALA A 21 -7.91 -29.57 21.71
N TRP A 22 -8.57 -29.88 22.85
CA TRP A 22 -9.30 -28.88 23.65
C TRP A 22 -8.38 -27.81 24.25
N LEU A 23 -7.20 -28.17 24.73
CA LEU A 23 -6.22 -27.26 25.26
C LEU A 23 -5.64 -26.35 24.14
N CYS A 24 -5.37 -26.90 22.97
CA CYS A 24 -4.95 -26.11 21.80
C CYS A 24 -6.06 -25.16 21.32
N CYS A 25 -7.31 -25.59 21.27
CA CYS A 25 -8.45 -24.73 20.96
C CYS A 25 -8.65 -23.62 22.01
N MET A 26 -8.51 -23.94 23.32
CA MET A 26 -8.55 -22.90 24.36
C MET A 26 -7.40 -21.90 24.28
N LEU A 27 -6.18 -22.35 23.97
CA LEU A 27 -5.04 -21.48 23.77
C LEU A 27 -5.25 -20.57 22.54
N LEU A 28 -5.81 -21.09 21.45
CA LEU A 28 -6.17 -20.32 20.26
C LEU A 28 -7.30 -19.32 20.52
N LEU A 29 -8.27 -19.66 21.39
CA LEU A 29 -9.35 -18.76 21.81
C LEU A 29 -8.86 -17.65 22.74
N MET A 30 -7.82 -17.88 23.55
CA MET A 30 -7.25 -16.85 24.43
C MET A 30 -6.42 -15.81 23.65
N THR A 31 -5.89 -16.15 22.50
CA THR A 31 -5.20 -15.19 21.60
C THR A 31 -6.15 -14.33 20.78
N ALA A 32 -7.44 -14.71 20.68
CA ALA A 32 -8.44 -13.98 19.91
C ALA A 32 -8.95 -12.69 20.59
N CYS A 33 -8.63 -12.46 21.88
CA CYS A 33 -9.03 -11.27 22.63
C CYS A 33 -7.88 -10.29 22.90
N ALA A 34 -6.73 -10.44 22.26
CA ALA A 34 -5.70 -9.42 22.33
C ALA A 34 -6.21 -8.16 21.63
N ALA A 35 -6.22 -7.01 22.32
CA ALA A 35 -6.51 -5.74 21.70
C ALA A 35 -5.58 -5.55 20.48
N PRO A 36 -6.07 -4.97 19.36
CA PRO A 36 -5.23 -4.69 18.22
C PRO A 36 -4.00 -3.91 18.67
N GLN A 37 -2.81 -4.41 18.36
CA GLN A 37 -1.59 -3.66 18.66
C GLN A 37 -1.59 -2.39 17.83
N PRO A 38 -1.24 -1.23 18.43
CA PRO A 38 -1.15 0.00 17.67
C PRO A 38 -0.11 -0.15 16.56
N LEU A 39 -0.40 0.46 15.41
CA LEU A 39 0.58 0.57 14.35
C LEU A 39 1.75 1.40 14.88
N MET A 40 2.97 0.92 14.68
CA MET A 40 4.20 1.58 15.11
C MET A 40 4.92 2.16 13.92
N LEU A 41 5.62 3.27 14.11
CA LEU A 41 6.47 3.88 13.09
C LEU A 41 7.46 2.82 12.56
N MET A 42 7.60 2.74 11.24
CA MET A 42 8.51 1.81 10.59
C MET A 42 9.98 2.12 10.92
N PRO A 43 10.87 1.12 10.82
CA PRO A 43 12.31 1.35 10.96
C PRO A 43 12.82 2.36 9.94
N ALA A 44 13.78 3.19 10.35
CA ALA A 44 14.40 4.17 9.46
C ALA A 44 14.99 3.50 8.19
N PRO A 45 14.66 4.00 6.99
CA PRO A 45 15.28 3.55 5.75
C PRO A 45 16.82 3.68 5.82
N VAL A 46 17.55 2.70 5.27
CA VAL A 46 19.03 2.77 5.24
C VAL A 46 19.52 3.97 4.42
N LEU A 47 18.71 4.46 3.51
CA LEU A 47 18.94 5.67 2.73
C LEU A 47 19.30 6.89 3.60
N TYR A 48 18.77 6.98 4.83
CA TYR A 48 18.92 8.12 5.73
C TYR A 48 19.98 7.92 6.82
N ARG A 49 20.40 6.67 7.07
CA ARG A 49 21.14 6.32 8.29
C ARG A 49 22.51 6.97 8.45
N ASP A 50 23.18 7.29 7.36
CA ASP A 50 24.53 7.89 7.44
C ASP A 50 24.51 9.43 7.43
N GLY A 51 23.32 10.04 7.51
CA GLY A 51 23.16 11.47 7.46
C GLY A 51 23.57 12.11 6.11
N LEU A 52 23.77 11.31 5.07
CA LEU A 52 24.09 11.78 3.73
C LEU A 52 22.89 12.45 3.05
N VAL A 53 21.71 12.00 3.42
CA VAL A 53 20.41 12.52 2.97
C VAL A 53 19.59 12.82 4.21
N ASP A 54 19.24 14.07 4.41
CA ASP A 54 18.28 14.50 5.43
C ASP A 54 16.93 14.78 4.76
N PRO A 55 15.94 13.88 4.92
CA PRO A 55 14.63 14.01 4.26
C PRO A 55 13.84 15.24 4.72
N PHE A 56 14.25 15.85 5.82
CA PHE A 56 13.53 16.97 6.47
C PHE A 56 14.26 18.30 6.39
N ALA A 57 15.39 18.39 5.68
CA ALA A 57 16.21 19.58 5.62
C ALA A 57 15.44 20.80 5.09
N HIS A 58 14.55 20.59 4.12
CA HIS A 58 13.72 21.62 3.48
C HIS A 58 12.53 22.08 4.34
N LEU A 59 12.15 21.32 5.37
CA LEU A 59 10.96 21.64 6.17
C LEU A 59 11.11 22.93 6.96
N LEU A 60 10.13 23.81 6.81
CA LEU A 60 10.02 24.99 7.66
C LEU A 60 9.84 24.60 9.14
N PRO A 61 10.34 25.39 10.08
CA PRO A 61 10.22 25.09 11.53
C PRO A 61 8.78 24.82 11.97
N ALA A 62 7.79 25.48 11.39
CA ALA A 62 6.37 25.25 11.72
C ALA A 62 5.84 23.88 11.32
N ARG A 63 6.47 23.21 10.35
CA ARG A 63 6.13 21.83 9.91
C ARG A 63 6.92 20.76 10.68
N ARG A 64 7.90 21.13 11.47
CA ARG A 64 8.70 20.23 12.31
C ARG A 64 7.97 19.87 13.61
N ILE A 65 6.86 19.16 13.45
CA ILE A 65 5.99 18.71 14.55
C ILE A 65 5.67 17.23 14.36
N PRO A 66 5.38 16.48 15.44
CA PRO A 66 5.04 15.05 15.35
C PRO A 66 3.57 14.80 14.95
N ARG A 67 3.03 15.66 14.11
CA ARG A 67 1.68 15.55 13.54
C ARG A 67 1.72 15.80 12.05
N MET A 68 0.83 15.11 11.35
CA MET A 68 0.64 15.30 9.92
C MET A 68 -0.83 15.37 9.58
N SER A 69 -1.19 16.28 8.68
CA SER A 69 -2.50 16.27 8.04
C SER A 69 -2.37 15.53 6.72
N ILE A 70 -3.27 14.61 6.46
CA ILE A 70 -3.39 13.92 5.18
C ILE A 70 -4.80 14.08 4.64
N PHE A 71 -4.97 13.92 3.35
CA PHE A 71 -6.28 13.79 2.75
C PHE A 71 -6.73 12.33 2.76
N TYR A 72 -8.03 12.11 2.70
CA TYR A 72 -8.57 10.77 2.51
C TYR A 72 -9.73 10.78 1.54
N ALA A 73 -9.93 9.63 0.91
CA ALA A 73 -11.11 9.25 0.17
C ALA A 73 -11.54 7.85 0.63
N THR A 74 -12.83 7.66 0.83
CA THR A 74 -13.34 6.35 1.29
C THR A 74 -14.76 6.09 0.78
N ASN A 75 -15.02 4.85 0.38
CA ASN A 75 -16.36 4.34 0.15
C ASN A 75 -16.85 3.45 1.30
N ARG A 76 -16.42 3.76 2.52
CA ARG A 76 -16.93 3.17 3.77
C ARG A 76 -18.10 4.00 4.29
N GLU A 77 -19.07 3.36 4.94
CA GLU A 77 -20.12 4.08 5.66
C GLU A 77 -19.54 4.84 6.87
N PRO A 78 -19.95 6.10 7.08
CA PRO A 78 -19.50 6.88 8.22
C PRO A 78 -20.11 6.37 9.52
N GLU A 79 -19.32 6.41 10.59
CA GLU A 79 -19.70 6.03 11.95
C GLU A 79 -19.34 7.15 12.92
N ILE A 80 -20.18 7.38 13.92
CA ILE A 80 -19.84 8.28 15.05
C ILE A 80 -19.41 7.42 16.22
N THR A 81 -18.16 7.58 16.61
CA THR A 81 -17.55 6.91 17.77
C THR A 81 -17.41 7.90 18.94
N GLU A 82 -16.96 7.42 20.09
CA GLU A 82 -16.60 8.28 21.23
C GLU A 82 -15.47 9.29 20.88
N GLN A 83 -14.64 8.97 19.90
CA GLN A 83 -13.54 9.80 19.41
C GLN A 83 -13.95 10.74 18.27
N GLY A 84 -15.22 10.73 17.87
CA GLY A 84 -15.76 11.54 16.79
C GLY A 84 -16.06 10.73 15.51
N LEU A 85 -15.97 11.40 14.37
CA LEU A 85 -16.22 10.77 13.06
C LEU A 85 -15.15 9.71 12.75
N SER A 86 -15.60 8.56 12.32
CA SER A 86 -14.80 7.47 11.76
C SER A 86 -15.56 6.81 10.62
N TYR A 87 -15.02 5.73 10.06
CA TYR A 87 -15.64 4.98 8.98
C TYR A 87 -15.55 3.47 9.28
N GLY A 88 -16.70 2.80 9.17
CA GLY A 88 -16.85 1.38 9.42
C GLY A 88 -16.39 0.49 8.26
N ASN A 89 -16.91 -0.73 8.22
CA ASN A 89 -16.57 -1.71 7.19
C ASN A 89 -17.68 -1.90 6.13
N ASP A 90 -18.81 -1.22 6.25
CA ASP A 90 -19.87 -1.31 5.27
C ASP A 90 -19.57 -0.43 4.04
N ILE A 91 -20.04 -0.87 2.87
CA ILE A 91 -19.80 -0.20 1.60
C ILE A 91 -20.83 0.92 1.42
N ALA A 92 -20.34 2.16 1.37
CA ALA A 92 -21.17 3.31 1.00
C ALA A 92 -21.36 3.40 -0.52
N GLN A 93 -22.50 3.94 -0.94
CA GLN A 93 -22.79 4.27 -2.34
C GLN A 93 -22.15 5.60 -2.78
N ARG A 94 -21.42 6.24 -1.88
CA ARG A 94 -20.76 7.52 -2.09
C ARG A 94 -19.31 7.44 -1.72
N LEU A 95 -18.51 8.22 -2.44
CA LEU A 95 -17.13 8.50 -2.10
C LEU A 95 -17.12 9.68 -1.12
N HIS A 96 -16.65 9.46 0.09
CA HIS A 96 -16.49 10.49 1.13
C HIS A 96 -15.05 11.01 1.07
N LEU A 97 -14.89 12.33 1.06
CA LEU A 97 -13.61 13.00 1.00
C LEU A 97 -13.42 13.89 2.24
N GLY A 98 -12.19 13.99 2.72
CA GLY A 98 -11.89 14.85 3.86
C GLY A 98 -10.42 14.84 4.24
N GLN A 99 -10.16 15.33 5.44
CA GLN A 99 -8.83 15.39 6.03
C GLN A 99 -8.79 14.63 7.35
N ALA A 100 -7.65 14.01 7.62
CA ALA A 100 -7.35 13.34 8.87
C ALA A 100 -6.02 13.85 9.42
N VAL A 101 -5.93 14.02 10.72
CA VAL A 101 -4.69 14.37 11.40
C VAL A 101 -4.17 13.13 12.11
N VAL A 102 -2.93 12.77 11.82
CA VAL A 102 -2.23 11.62 12.39
C VAL A 102 -1.12 12.13 13.32
N GLN A 103 -1.07 11.61 14.54
CA GLN A 103 0.01 11.80 15.50
C GLN A 103 1.04 10.68 15.31
N LEU A 104 2.29 11.05 15.06
CA LEU A 104 3.45 10.15 14.98
C LEU A 104 4.15 10.15 16.36
N GLY A 105 3.93 9.10 17.12
CA GLY A 105 4.33 9.00 18.52
C GLY A 105 3.17 9.24 19.48
N ASP A 106 3.50 9.40 20.75
CA ASP A 106 2.53 9.74 21.81
C ASP A 106 2.40 11.26 21.99
N GLU A 107 1.61 11.69 23.00
CA GLU A 107 1.36 13.10 23.25
C GLU A 107 2.60 13.88 23.73
N ASN A 108 3.62 13.19 24.26
CA ASN A 108 4.86 13.78 24.76
C ASN A 108 5.97 13.79 23.69
N THR A 109 5.79 13.06 22.60
CA THR A 109 6.78 12.96 21.51
C THR A 109 7.07 14.33 20.94
N GLN A 110 8.34 14.71 20.92
CA GLN A 110 8.81 15.95 20.32
C GLN A 110 9.33 15.68 18.90
N TRP A 111 9.49 16.75 18.14
CA TRP A 111 10.06 16.64 16.79
C TRP A 111 11.43 15.94 16.77
N ASN A 112 12.30 16.25 17.72
CA ASN A 112 13.64 15.65 17.77
C ASN A 112 13.58 14.14 17.99
N ASP A 113 12.65 13.65 18.81
CA ASP A 113 12.48 12.20 19.04
C ASP A 113 12.05 11.51 17.74
N LEU A 114 11.08 12.11 17.02
CA LEU A 114 10.61 11.60 15.74
C LEU A 114 11.71 11.68 14.68
N TYR A 115 12.43 12.79 14.61
CA TYR A 115 13.53 12.99 13.66
C TYR A 115 14.62 11.92 13.86
N GLU A 116 15.09 11.73 15.09
CA GLU A 116 16.10 10.71 15.40
C GLU A 116 15.61 9.31 15.04
N ALA A 117 14.37 8.94 15.39
CA ALA A 117 13.77 7.65 15.04
C ALA A 117 13.66 7.44 13.52
N SER A 118 13.56 8.52 12.75
CA SER A 118 13.37 8.46 11.29
C SER A 118 14.68 8.37 10.50
N ILE A 119 15.82 8.73 11.11
CA ILE A 119 17.11 8.79 10.40
C ILE A 119 18.18 7.89 10.99
N THR A 120 17.92 7.24 12.13
CA THR A 120 18.91 6.36 12.79
C THR A 120 18.38 4.95 13.00
N ASP A 121 19.34 4.03 13.22
CA ASP A 121 19.04 2.64 13.59
C ASP A 121 18.82 2.47 15.12
N GLN A 122 18.94 3.53 15.88
CA GLN A 122 18.83 3.50 17.35
C GLN A 122 17.33 3.49 17.77
N THR A 123 16.72 2.34 17.67
CA THR A 123 15.29 2.13 17.87
C THR A 123 14.94 1.80 19.33
N GLY A 124 15.43 2.54 20.29
CA GLY A 124 14.89 2.47 21.65
C GLY A 124 13.48 3.08 21.77
N LEU A 125 13.07 3.90 20.80
CA LEU A 125 11.80 4.62 20.79
C LEU A 125 10.76 3.87 19.96
N LEU A 126 9.73 3.37 20.62
CA LEU A 126 8.54 2.82 19.98
C LEU A 126 7.52 3.96 19.80
N LEU A 127 7.41 4.48 18.59
CA LEU A 127 6.50 5.58 18.27
C LEU A 127 5.19 5.04 17.67
N PRO A 128 4.07 5.04 18.44
CA PRO A 128 2.79 4.60 17.91
C PRO A 128 2.22 5.63 16.94
N LEU A 129 1.51 5.14 15.92
CA LEU A 129 0.76 5.98 14.99
C LEU A 129 -0.69 6.05 15.47
N LYS A 130 -1.22 7.26 15.65
CA LYS A 130 -2.58 7.47 16.19
C LYS A 130 -3.35 8.46 15.35
N LEU A 131 -4.60 8.14 15.05
CA LEU A 131 -5.53 9.10 14.49
C LEU A 131 -5.91 10.14 15.56
N HIS A 132 -5.69 11.42 15.28
CA HIS A 132 -5.99 12.51 16.19
C HIS A 132 -7.35 13.14 15.90
N SER A 133 -7.68 13.36 14.61
CA SER A 133 -8.98 13.90 14.21
C SER A 133 -9.31 13.54 12.77
N VAL A 134 -10.60 13.54 12.46
CA VAL A 134 -11.15 13.30 11.11
C VAL A 134 -12.20 14.36 10.82
N ALA A 135 -12.14 14.95 9.63
CA ALA A 135 -13.13 15.91 9.14
C ALA A 135 -13.56 15.54 7.72
N GLN A 136 -14.85 15.23 7.54
CA GLN A 136 -15.42 15.07 6.21
C GLN A 136 -15.70 16.43 5.60
N GLN A 137 -15.32 16.60 4.33
CA GLN A 137 -15.46 17.87 3.61
C GLN A 137 -16.38 17.75 2.38
N ALA A 138 -16.32 16.62 1.66
CA ALA A 138 -17.12 16.47 0.43
C ALA A 138 -17.65 15.05 0.26
N ARG A 139 -18.60 14.87 -0.65
CA ARG A 139 -19.18 13.56 -1.02
C ARG A 139 -19.53 13.53 -2.50
N PHE A 140 -19.16 12.45 -3.18
CA PHE A 140 -19.48 12.24 -4.59
C PHE A 140 -20.22 10.92 -4.82
N PRO A 141 -21.10 10.82 -5.80
CA PRO A 141 -21.59 9.54 -6.27
C PRO A 141 -20.44 8.70 -6.85
N VAL A 142 -20.40 7.41 -6.55
CA VAL A 142 -19.42 6.49 -7.15
C VAL A 142 -19.80 6.20 -8.60
N GLY A 143 -18.82 6.16 -9.50
CA GLY A 143 -18.98 5.83 -10.91
C GLY A 143 -19.53 6.98 -11.78
N MET A 144 -19.74 8.16 -11.23
CA MET A 144 -20.23 9.32 -11.98
C MET A 144 -19.10 10.34 -12.19
N ALA A 145 -18.92 10.76 -13.44
CA ALA A 145 -18.14 11.94 -13.73
C ALA A 145 -18.86 13.19 -13.20
N VAL A 146 -18.15 14.03 -12.45
CA VAL A 146 -18.68 15.28 -11.93
C VAL A 146 -18.01 16.44 -12.64
N PRO A 147 -18.72 17.18 -13.51
CA PRO A 147 -18.16 18.36 -14.16
C PRO A 147 -17.76 19.43 -13.14
N SER A 148 -16.69 20.16 -13.43
CA SER A 148 -16.19 21.24 -12.55
C SER A 148 -17.25 22.29 -12.19
N ALA A 149 -18.17 22.56 -13.10
CA ALA A 149 -19.25 23.53 -12.88
C ALA A 149 -20.32 23.08 -11.86
N GLU A 150 -20.31 21.81 -11.46
CA GLU A 150 -21.29 21.22 -10.54
C GLU A 150 -20.72 20.92 -9.15
N LEU A 151 -19.50 21.34 -8.88
CA LEU A 151 -18.89 21.16 -7.55
C LEU A 151 -19.63 22.04 -6.51
N THR A 152 -19.98 21.45 -5.37
CA THR A 152 -20.44 22.20 -4.21
C THR A 152 -19.31 23.05 -3.63
N ASP A 153 -19.65 24.08 -2.83
CA ASP A 153 -18.65 24.94 -2.18
C ASP A 153 -17.70 24.12 -1.29
N GLU A 154 -18.20 23.10 -0.60
CA GLU A 154 -17.38 22.22 0.23
C GLU A 154 -16.40 21.37 -0.61
N ALA A 155 -16.83 20.89 -1.77
CA ALA A 155 -15.98 20.16 -2.69
C ALA A 155 -14.90 21.06 -3.30
N GLN A 156 -15.25 22.30 -3.67
CA GLN A 156 -14.30 23.30 -4.12
C GLN A 156 -13.27 23.61 -3.04
N ALA A 157 -13.72 23.77 -1.78
CA ALA A 157 -12.80 24.01 -0.65
C ALA A 157 -11.86 22.81 -0.42
N TYR A 158 -12.32 21.57 -0.59
CA TYR A 158 -11.49 20.37 -0.48
C TYR A 158 -10.36 20.37 -1.52
N PHE A 159 -10.68 20.57 -2.80
CA PHE A 159 -9.66 20.63 -3.85
C PHE A 159 -8.76 21.86 -3.75
N ALA A 160 -9.29 22.98 -3.29
CA ALA A 160 -8.48 24.16 -3.01
C ALA A 160 -7.46 23.92 -1.88
N ALA A 161 -7.82 23.13 -0.86
CA ALA A 161 -6.89 22.73 0.20
C ALA A 161 -5.78 21.82 -0.33
N ILE A 162 -6.11 20.84 -1.22
CA ILE A 162 -5.09 20.03 -1.91
C ILE A 162 -4.15 20.94 -2.73
N ASN A 163 -4.69 21.86 -3.50
CA ASN A 163 -3.89 22.75 -4.34
C ASN A 163 -2.99 23.70 -3.52
N ALA A 164 -3.45 24.10 -2.33
CA ALA A 164 -2.62 24.88 -1.40
C ALA A 164 -1.42 24.06 -0.89
N GLU A 165 -1.61 22.80 -0.52
CA GLU A 165 -0.51 21.89 -0.13
C GLU A 165 0.44 21.62 -1.31
N LEU A 166 -0.09 21.37 -2.52
CA LEU A 166 0.70 21.18 -3.73
C LEU A 166 1.55 22.41 -4.07
N ALA A 167 1.05 23.61 -3.79
CA ALA A 167 1.81 24.84 -4.05
C ALA A 167 3.02 25.01 -3.11
N GLU A 168 2.98 24.37 -1.93
CA GLU A 168 4.10 24.37 -0.98
C GLU A 168 5.07 23.19 -1.21
N ALA A 169 4.63 22.13 -1.88
CA ALA A 169 5.45 20.96 -2.19
C ALA A 169 6.44 21.27 -3.33
N GLN A 170 7.64 20.67 -3.27
CA GLN A 170 8.67 20.90 -4.31
C GLN A 170 8.25 20.29 -5.65
N ASP A 171 7.72 19.06 -5.65
CA ASP A 171 7.42 18.32 -6.87
C ASP A 171 5.94 18.36 -7.27
N ARG A 172 5.06 18.96 -6.45
CA ARG A 172 3.61 19.07 -6.69
C ARG A 172 2.95 17.75 -7.04
N GLU A 173 3.21 16.74 -6.25
CA GLU A 173 2.71 15.39 -6.48
C GLU A 173 1.74 14.95 -5.40
N ILE A 174 0.74 14.16 -5.82
CA ILE A 174 -0.16 13.47 -4.91
C ILE A 174 0.29 12.01 -4.82
N LEU A 175 0.32 11.45 -3.60
CA LEU A 175 0.50 10.04 -3.36
C LEU A 175 -0.80 9.43 -2.84
N VAL A 176 -1.47 8.62 -3.65
CA VAL A 176 -2.65 7.84 -3.27
C VAL A 176 -2.20 6.47 -2.74
N TYR A 177 -2.41 6.24 -1.46
CA TYR A 177 -2.15 4.93 -0.86
C TYR A 177 -3.42 4.08 -0.81
N VAL A 178 -3.39 2.90 -1.43
CA VAL A 178 -4.49 1.92 -1.48
C VAL A 178 -4.11 0.71 -0.66
N HIS A 179 -4.65 0.62 0.55
CA HIS A 179 -4.28 -0.39 1.53
C HIS A 179 -4.70 -1.82 1.18
N GLY A 180 -4.10 -2.80 1.83
CA GLY A 180 -4.44 -4.22 1.74
C GLY A 180 -5.66 -4.64 2.57
N THR A 181 -5.86 -5.95 2.72
CA THR A 181 -6.84 -6.51 3.65
C THR A 181 -6.44 -6.26 5.12
N LYS A 182 -7.38 -6.43 6.05
CA LYS A 182 -7.19 -6.22 7.51
C LYS A 182 -6.77 -4.80 7.92
N VAL A 183 -6.99 -3.83 7.08
CA VAL A 183 -6.69 -2.43 7.37
C VAL A 183 -8.01 -1.68 7.55
N ASP A 184 -8.21 -1.05 8.71
CA ASP A 184 -9.31 -0.15 8.97
C ASP A 184 -9.01 1.28 8.49
N PHE A 185 -9.96 2.17 8.68
CA PHE A 185 -9.80 3.56 8.28
C PHE A 185 -8.63 4.25 9.00
N LEU A 186 -8.49 4.03 10.32
CA LEU A 186 -7.43 4.59 11.13
C LEU A 186 -6.06 4.17 10.62
N ASN A 187 -5.86 2.86 10.41
CA ASN A 187 -4.59 2.33 9.95
C ASN A 187 -4.28 2.75 8.52
N SER A 188 -5.30 2.89 7.64
CA SER A 188 -5.10 3.43 6.29
C SER A 188 -4.56 4.87 6.33
N ALA A 189 -5.15 5.72 7.17
CA ALA A 189 -4.69 7.09 7.36
C ALA A 189 -3.28 7.15 7.96
N ALA A 190 -3.01 6.32 8.97
CA ALA A 190 -1.72 6.28 9.66
C ALA A 190 -0.57 5.84 8.73
N LEU A 191 -0.80 4.79 7.93
CA LEU A 191 0.19 4.31 6.94
C LEU A 191 0.44 5.37 5.85
N THR A 192 -0.59 6.07 5.41
CA THR A 192 -0.42 7.17 4.44
C THR A 192 0.45 8.28 5.00
N ALA A 193 0.21 8.69 6.25
CA ALA A 193 1.02 9.70 6.92
C ALA A 193 2.46 9.23 7.13
N GLU A 194 2.68 7.94 7.43
CA GLU A 194 4.00 7.35 7.57
C GLU A 194 4.78 7.37 6.25
N ILE A 195 4.17 6.95 5.14
CA ILE A 195 4.80 6.96 3.83
C ILE A 195 5.20 8.38 3.43
N ASP A 196 4.30 9.34 3.59
CA ASP A 196 4.58 10.75 3.31
C ASP A 196 5.67 11.30 4.24
N HIS A 197 5.66 10.94 5.54
CA HIS A 197 6.71 11.33 6.46
C HIS A 197 8.10 10.86 6.00
N PHE A 198 8.25 9.59 5.67
CA PHE A 198 9.54 9.06 5.19
C PHE A 198 9.88 9.51 3.76
N SER A 199 8.90 9.97 3.00
CA SER A 199 9.13 10.67 1.73
C SER A 199 9.47 12.17 1.91
N GLY A 200 9.77 12.59 3.14
CA GLY A 200 10.21 13.96 3.44
C GLY A 200 9.06 14.94 3.69
N ARG A 201 7.81 14.51 3.78
CA ARG A 201 6.61 15.35 3.91
C ARG A 201 6.42 16.34 2.75
N ASP A 202 6.79 15.90 1.56
CA ASP A 202 6.77 16.72 0.35
C ASP A 202 5.73 16.23 -0.68
N TYR A 203 4.97 15.20 -0.31
CA TYR A 203 3.78 14.78 -1.02
C TYR A 203 2.51 15.41 -0.46
N VAL A 204 1.46 15.42 -1.28
CA VAL A 204 0.10 15.48 -0.74
C VAL A 204 -0.36 14.04 -0.54
N GLY A 205 -0.22 13.54 0.70
CA GLY A 205 -0.62 12.19 1.06
C GLY A 205 -2.15 12.04 1.05
N LEU A 206 -2.67 11.04 0.31
CA LEU A 206 -4.09 10.73 0.23
C LEU A 206 -4.34 9.25 0.49
N ALA A 207 -5.04 8.93 1.58
CA ALA A 207 -5.48 7.57 1.89
C ALA A 207 -6.72 7.21 1.09
N PHE A 208 -6.67 6.17 0.25
CA PHE A 208 -7.88 5.53 -0.27
C PHE A 208 -8.27 4.37 0.63
N ALA A 209 -9.19 4.63 1.57
CA ALA A 209 -9.62 3.68 2.58
C ALA A 209 -10.84 2.87 2.13
N TRP A 210 -10.63 1.79 1.37
CA TRP A 210 -11.72 0.91 0.94
C TRP A 210 -12.19 -0.01 2.09
N PRO A 211 -13.47 -0.50 2.10
CA PRO A 211 -14.06 -1.24 3.21
C PRO A 211 -13.55 -2.69 3.30
N SER A 212 -12.33 -2.89 3.81
CA SER A 212 -11.79 -4.22 4.15
C SER A 212 -12.12 -4.62 5.58
N HIS A 213 -12.23 -5.91 5.84
CA HIS A 213 -12.46 -6.44 7.18
C HIS A 213 -11.15 -6.66 7.95
N GLN A 214 -11.21 -6.52 9.29
CA GLN A 214 -10.10 -6.85 10.18
C GLN A 214 -9.88 -8.37 10.35
N ASN A 215 -10.79 -9.21 9.87
CA ASN A 215 -10.76 -10.65 10.07
C ASN A 215 -10.23 -11.37 8.82
N ILE A 216 -9.06 -12.04 8.97
CA ILE A 216 -8.44 -12.80 7.88
C ILE A 216 -9.33 -13.95 7.35
N PHE A 217 -10.20 -14.53 8.17
CA PHE A 217 -11.11 -15.59 7.71
C PHE A 217 -12.13 -15.07 6.69
N ARG A 218 -12.58 -13.80 6.82
CA ARG A 218 -13.47 -13.19 5.82
C ARG A 218 -12.76 -12.95 4.50
N TYR A 219 -11.48 -12.63 4.55
CA TYR A 219 -10.65 -12.57 3.35
C TYR A 219 -10.54 -13.94 2.68
N LEU A 220 -10.23 -15.00 3.44
CA LEU A 220 -10.09 -16.36 2.92
C LEU A 220 -11.39 -16.92 2.31
N ILE A 221 -12.56 -16.48 2.76
CA ILE A 221 -13.85 -16.82 2.14
C ILE A 221 -14.25 -15.89 0.99
N ARG A 222 -13.32 -15.09 0.46
CA ARG A 222 -13.47 -14.17 -0.66
C ARG A 222 -14.39 -12.96 -0.42
N GLU A 223 -14.81 -12.66 0.79
CA GLU A 223 -15.65 -11.51 1.08
C GLU A 223 -14.92 -10.20 0.76
N ASP A 224 -13.66 -10.06 1.20
CA ASP A 224 -12.83 -8.87 0.90
C ASP A 224 -12.46 -8.77 -0.59
N VAL A 225 -12.40 -9.89 -1.32
CA VAL A 225 -12.19 -9.88 -2.77
C VAL A 225 -13.35 -9.16 -3.48
N HIS A 226 -14.60 -9.47 -3.11
CA HIS A 226 -15.77 -8.79 -3.66
C HIS A 226 -15.80 -7.31 -3.27
N ARG A 227 -15.43 -6.98 -2.02
CA ARG A 227 -15.36 -5.59 -1.54
C ARG A 227 -14.31 -4.77 -2.28
N ALA A 228 -13.12 -5.36 -2.49
CA ALA A 228 -12.08 -4.74 -3.30
C ALA A 228 -12.55 -4.47 -4.74
N GLN A 229 -13.20 -5.45 -5.35
CA GLN A 229 -13.77 -5.29 -6.68
C GLN A 229 -14.85 -4.21 -6.76
N ALA A 230 -15.72 -4.12 -5.74
CA ALA A 230 -16.75 -3.09 -5.65
C ALA A 230 -16.19 -1.68 -5.41
N SER A 231 -14.98 -1.58 -4.82
CA SER A 231 -14.33 -0.29 -4.54
C SER A 231 -13.53 0.27 -5.73
N SER A 232 -13.36 -0.51 -6.80
CA SER A 232 -12.60 -0.05 -7.99
C SER A 232 -13.27 1.15 -8.68
N ASP A 233 -14.61 1.20 -8.74
CA ASP A 233 -15.33 2.35 -9.30
C ASP A 233 -15.11 3.63 -8.47
N ALA A 234 -15.02 3.48 -7.14
CA ALA A 234 -14.74 4.59 -6.25
C ALA A 234 -13.31 5.14 -6.42
N LEU A 235 -12.32 4.25 -6.60
CA LEU A 235 -10.95 4.67 -6.88
C LEU A 235 -10.83 5.31 -8.27
N ALA A 236 -11.48 4.74 -9.29
CA ALA A 236 -11.51 5.34 -10.62
C ALA A 236 -12.11 6.76 -10.59
N THR A 237 -13.23 6.92 -9.88
CA THR A 237 -13.85 8.24 -9.65
C THR A 237 -12.89 9.21 -8.95
N LEU A 238 -12.19 8.75 -7.91
CA LEU A 238 -11.20 9.58 -7.21
C LEU A 238 -10.09 10.06 -8.15
N LEU A 239 -9.50 9.16 -8.93
CA LEU A 239 -8.40 9.50 -9.84
C LEU A 239 -8.84 10.52 -10.89
N GLU A 240 -10.07 10.40 -11.42
CA GLU A 240 -10.63 11.42 -12.32
C GLU A 240 -10.82 12.77 -11.63
N LEU A 241 -11.38 12.77 -10.41
CA LEU A 241 -11.58 14.00 -9.64
C LEU A 241 -10.26 14.71 -9.34
N LEU A 242 -9.24 13.95 -8.93
CA LEU A 242 -7.91 14.50 -8.68
C LEU A 242 -7.28 15.07 -9.97
N ALA A 243 -7.43 14.35 -11.08
CA ALA A 243 -6.93 14.81 -12.37
C ALA A 243 -7.64 16.06 -12.87
N GLU A 244 -8.93 16.24 -12.60
CA GLU A 244 -9.71 17.36 -13.10
C GLU A 244 -9.63 18.61 -12.21
N HIS A 245 -9.53 18.42 -10.87
CA HIS A 245 -9.70 19.51 -9.92
C HIS A 245 -8.44 19.88 -9.13
N THR A 246 -7.31 19.23 -9.39
CA THR A 246 -6.05 19.56 -8.73
C THR A 246 -4.97 20.02 -9.70
N ASP A 247 -4.00 20.79 -9.16
CA ASP A 247 -2.82 21.26 -9.89
C ASP A 247 -1.65 20.26 -9.79
N ALA A 248 -1.91 19.01 -9.42
CA ALA A 248 -0.89 17.98 -9.32
C ALA A 248 -0.20 17.76 -10.66
N GLN A 249 1.13 17.74 -10.66
CA GLN A 249 1.91 17.37 -11.84
C GLN A 249 1.85 15.88 -12.08
N ARG A 250 1.87 15.07 -11.01
CA ARG A 250 1.71 13.62 -11.05
C ARG A 250 0.82 13.14 -9.90
N ILE A 251 0.07 12.09 -10.18
CA ILE A 251 -0.72 11.33 -9.20
C ILE A 251 -0.11 9.94 -9.12
N ASN A 252 0.69 9.69 -8.10
CA ASN A 252 1.29 8.39 -7.85
C ASN A 252 0.34 7.51 -7.06
N VAL A 253 0.36 6.20 -7.32
CA VAL A 253 -0.49 5.24 -6.63
C VAL A 253 0.37 4.13 -6.05
N LEU A 254 0.30 3.94 -4.73
CA LEU A 254 0.90 2.80 -4.04
C LEU A 254 -0.21 1.84 -3.61
N ALA A 255 -0.29 0.71 -4.29
CA ALA A 255 -1.27 -0.33 -4.06
C ALA A 255 -0.63 -1.53 -3.33
N TYR A 256 -1.09 -1.78 -2.09
CA TYR A 256 -0.54 -2.83 -1.26
C TYR A 256 -1.48 -4.04 -1.19
N SER A 257 -0.94 -5.24 -1.41
CA SER A 257 -1.65 -6.51 -1.23
C SER A 257 -2.99 -6.54 -1.98
N ALA A 258 -4.11 -6.76 -1.30
CA ALA A 258 -5.46 -6.72 -1.88
C ALA A 258 -5.84 -5.35 -2.48
N GLY A 259 -5.16 -4.26 -2.12
CA GLY A 259 -5.29 -2.96 -2.77
C GLY A 259 -4.92 -3.00 -4.26
N ALA A 260 -4.07 -3.94 -4.66
CA ALA A 260 -3.74 -4.18 -6.06
C ALA A 260 -4.97 -4.62 -6.89
N ARG A 261 -5.92 -5.36 -6.29
CA ARG A 261 -7.18 -5.73 -6.95
C ARG A 261 -8.03 -4.51 -7.25
N VAL A 262 -8.11 -3.58 -6.29
CA VAL A 262 -8.84 -2.31 -6.44
C VAL A 262 -8.20 -1.48 -7.53
N THR A 263 -6.88 -1.30 -7.46
CA THR A 263 -6.12 -0.41 -8.35
C THR A 263 -6.06 -0.93 -9.77
N SER A 264 -5.70 -2.21 -9.98
CA SER A 264 -5.60 -2.77 -11.33
C SER A 264 -6.94 -2.71 -12.05
N LYS A 265 -8.06 -3.00 -11.35
CA LYS A 265 -9.39 -2.93 -11.94
C LYS A 265 -9.83 -1.49 -12.19
N ALA A 266 -9.54 -0.55 -11.29
CA ALA A 266 -9.88 0.86 -11.46
C ALA A 266 -9.18 1.46 -12.70
N LEU A 267 -7.90 1.15 -12.91
CA LEU A 267 -7.15 1.61 -14.07
C LEU A 267 -7.66 0.98 -15.37
N ASP A 268 -7.98 -0.32 -15.36
CA ASP A 268 -8.58 -0.99 -16.52
C ASP A 268 -9.95 -0.40 -16.89
N GLN A 269 -10.78 -0.08 -15.90
CA GLN A 269 -12.05 0.61 -16.11
C GLN A 269 -11.87 2.01 -16.72
N LEU A 270 -10.89 2.78 -16.23
CA LEU A 270 -10.58 4.09 -16.80
C LEU A 270 -10.11 3.98 -18.25
N ARG A 271 -9.23 3.01 -18.55
CA ARG A 271 -8.76 2.78 -19.92
C ARG A 271 -9.89 2.36 -20.84
N THR A 272 -10.78 1.50 -20.37
CA THR A 272 -11.98 1.07 -21.10
C THR A 272 -12.95 2.23 -21.35
N LYS A 273 -13.20 3.07 -20.33
CA LYS A 273 -14.06 4.25 -20.43
C LYS A 273 -13.60 5.23 -21.50
N TYR A 274 -12.28 5.36 -21.68
CA TYR A 274 -11.66 6.26 -22.65
C TYR A 274 -10.95 5.48 -23.78
N SER A 275 -11.56 4.40 -24.24
CA SER A 275 -11.00 3.51 -25.26
C SER A 275 -10.74 4.18 -26.62
N ASP A 276 -11.41 5.28 -26.91
CA ASP A 276 -11.23 6.12 -28.10
C ASP A 276 -10.07 7.11 -28.00
N GLU A 277 -9.52 7.33 -26.81
CA GLU A 277 -8.37 8.20 -26.60
C GLU A 277 -7.03 7.43 -26.69
N SER A 278 -6.00 8.07 -27.24
CA SER A 278 -4.66 7.49 -27.25
C SER A 278 -4.03 7.48 -25.85
N ALA A 279 -3.14 6.51 -25.59
CA ALA A 279 -2.38 6.43 -24.34
C ALA A 279 -1.66 7.76 -24.00
N TYR A 280 -1.06 8.42 -25.00
CA TYR A 280 -0.41 9.71 -24.84
C TYR A 280 -1.36 10.78 -24.29
N ARG A 281 -2.59 10.90 -24.83
CA ARG A 281 -3.58 11.84 -24.32
C ARG A 281 -4.05 11.52 -22.93
N LEU A 282 -4.25 10.23 -22.64
CA LEU A 282 -4.70 9.77 -21.31
C LEU A 282 -3.64 10.02 -20.24
N LYS A 283 -2.36 9.74 -20.51
CA LYS A 283 -1.25 10.09 -19.61
C LYS A 283 -1.22 11.58 -19.28
N SER A 284 -1.33 12.42 -20.31
CA SER A 284 -1.35 13.87 -20.14
C SER A 284 -2.57 14.37 -19.36
N ARG A 285 -3.75 13.75 -19.57
CA ARG A 285 -5.00 14.14 -18.92
C ARG A 285 -5.09 13.65 -17.48
N LEU A 286 -4.84 12.37 -17.25
CA LEU A 286 -4.98 11.74 -15.93
C LEU A 286 -3.76 11.97 -15.04
N ARG A 287 -2.60 12.26 -15.65
CA ARG A 287 -1.34 12.54 -14.95
C ARG A 287 -0.96 11.47 -13.93
N ILE A 288 -1.30 10.20 -14.22
CA ILE A 288 -0.89 9.08 -13.39
C ILE A 288 0.61 8.88 -13.59
N GLY A 289 1.38 9.13 -12.56
CA GLY A 289 2.82 8.98 -12.54
C GLY A 289 3.25 7.53 -12.33
N THR A 290 3.83 7.22 -11.19
CA THR A 290 4.24 5.88 -10.82
C THR A 290 3.09 5.12 -10.17
N VAL A 291 2.80 3.92 -10.68
CA VAL A 291 1.89 2.95 -10.05
C VAL A 291 2.72 1.81 -9.48
N ILE A 292 2.69 1.65 -8.17
CA ILE A 292 3.46 0.64 -7.44
C ILE A 292 2.51 -0.44 -6.94
N PHE A 293 2.78 -1.67 -7.32
CA PHE A 293 2.10 -2.87 -6.83
C PHE A 293 3.01 -3.59 -5.83
N ALA A 294 2.83 -3.32 -4.54
CA ALA A 294 3.61 -3.91 -3.46
C ALA A 294 2.93 -5.16 -2.89
N ALA A 295 3.60 -6.32 -2.93
CA ALA A 295 3.04 -7.61 -2.49
C ALA A 295 1.65 -7.88 -3.10
N ALA A 296 1.51 -7.73 -4.39
CA ALA A 296 0.22 -7.69 -5.09
C ALA A 296 -0.56 -9.01 -4.98
N ASP A 297 -1.73 -8.97 -4.34
CA ASP A 297 -2.65 -10.10 -4.26
C ASP A 297 -3.71 -10.01 -5.36
N VAL A 298 -3.29 -10.22 -6.59
CA VAL A 298 -4.13 -10.35 -7.79
C VAL A 298 -3.76 -11.66 -8.46
N GLU A 299 -4.73 -12.40 -8.98
CA GLU A 299 -4.47 -13.58 -9.80
C GLU A 299 -3.67 -13.18 -11.04
N LEU A 300 -2.57 -13.88 -11.31
CA LEU A 300 -1.60 -13.49 -12.34
C LEU A 300 -2.25 -13.27 -13.70
N GLU A 301 -3.06 -14.21 -14.20
CA GLU A 301 -3.78 -14.05 -15.47
C GLU A 301 -4.63 -12.78 -15.50
N THR A 302 -5.39 -12.53 -14.42
CA THR A 302 -6.23 -11.32 -14.29
C THR A 302 -5.40 -10.03 -14.30
N PHE A 303 -4.21 -10.05 -13.71
CA PHE A 303 -3.30 -8.92 -13.70
C PHE A 303 -2.70 -8.67 -15.09
N LEU A 304 -2.22 -9.72 -15.76
CA LEU A 304 -1.67 -9.66 -17.11
C LEU A 304 -2.68 -9.10 -18.12
N ASP A 305 -3.95 -9.54 -18.04
CA ASP A 305 -5.03 -9.01 -18.89
C ASP A 305 -5.22 -7.49 -18.75
N ARG A 306 -4.89 -6.91 -17.57
CA ARG A 306 -5.02 -5.48 -17.27
C ARG A 306 -3.73 -4.70 -17.48
N LEU A 307 -2.60 -5.37 -17.61
CA LEU A 307 -1.28 -4.75 -17.60
C LEU A 307 -1.11 -3.73 -18.73
N GLY A 308 -1.64 -4.03 -19.92
CA GLY A 308 -1.68 -3.07 -21.02
C GLY A 308 -2.46 -1.81 -20.70
N SER A 309 -3.65 -1.93 -20.11
CA SER A 309 -4.46 -0.80 -19.66
C SER A 309 -3.74 0.05 -18.60
N ILE A 310 -3.07 -0.60 -17.64
CA ILE A 310 -2.30 0.06 -16.59
C ILE A 310 -1.12 0.85 -17.19
N SER A 311 -0.38 0.21 -18.09
CA SER A 311 0.76 0.81 -18.79
C SER A 311 0.36 2.00 -19.67
N ASP A 312 -0.79 1.93 -20.34
CA ASP A 312 -1.32 3.00 -21.18
C ASP A 312 -1.66 4.28 -20.38
N LEU A 313 -2.00 4.13 -19.09
CA LEU A 313 -2.44 5.24 -18.25
C LEU A 313 -1.32 5.85 -17.40
N SER A 314 -0.25 5.10 -17.10
CA SER A 314 0.80 5.50 -16.15
C SER A 314 2.13 5.79 -16.84
N GLU A 315 2.94 6.67 -16.24
CA GLU A 315 4.30 6.93 -16.72
C GLU A 315 5.22 5.73 -16.41
N GLN A 316 5.07 5.12 -15.23
CA GLN A 316 5.88 4.02 -14.75
C GLN A 316 5.02 3.04 -13.93
N VAL A 317 5.26 1.75 -14.10
CA VAL A 317 4.65 0.68 -13.30
C VAL A 317 5.77 -0.08 -12.61
N VAL A 318 5.67 -0.23 -11.30
CA VAL A 318 6.63 -1.00 -10.50
C VAL A 318 5.90 -2.12 -9.78
N ILE A 319 6.39 -3.34 -9.96
CA ILE A 319 5.83 -4.55 -9.35
C ILE A 319 6.90 -5.14 -8.44
N THR A 320 6.61 -5.24 -7.15
CA THR A 320 7.50 -5.96 -6.24
C THR A 320 7.02 -7.40 -6.07
N VAL A 321 7.97 -8.32 -6.13
CA VAL A 321 7.73 -9.76 -5.98
C VAL A 321 8.58 -10.33 -4.85
N SER A 322 8.12 -11.40 -4.22
CA SER A 322 8.86 -12.07 -3.14
C SER A 322 8.48 -13.54 -3.05
N ASP A 323 9.47 -14.42 -3.14
CA ASP A 323 9.31 -15.88 -2.92
C ASP A 323 8.98 -16.23 -1.47
N ASP A 324 9.27 -15.32 -0.54
CA ASP A 324 9.09 -15.53 0.90
C ASP A 324 7.72 -15.03 1.41
N ASP A 325 6.80 -14.62 0.53
CA ASP A 325 5.48 -14.10 0.93
C ASP A 325 4.51 -15.22 1.30
N ASN A 326 4.63 -15.69 2.53
CA ASN A 326 3.80 -16.76 3.07
C ASN A 326 2.30 -16.43 3.13
N ALA A 327 1.94 -15.15 3.17
CA ALA A 327 0.53 -14.75 3.18
C ALA A 327 -0.12 -14.96 1.81
N LEU A 328 0.59 -14.63 0.73
CA LEU A 328 0.12 -14.88 -0.63
C LEU A 328 0.09 -16.36 -0.97
N ILE A 329 1.09 -17.14 -0.53
CA ILE A 329 1.12 -18.60 -0.67
C ILE A 329 -0.08 -19.22 0.05
N ALA A 330 -0.37 -18.78 1.28
CA ALA A 330 -1.55 -19.24 2.01
C ALA A 330 -2.87 -18.84 1.32
N ALA A 331 -2.96 -17.62 0.82
CA ALA A 331 -4.14 -17.15 0.08
C ALA A 331 -4.42 -18.02 -1.16
N ARG A 332 -3.39 -18.37 -1.93
CA ARG A 332 -3.50 -19.30 -3.06
C ARG A 332 -4.03 -20.66 -2.63
N HIS A 333 -3.48 -21.20 -1.55
CA HIS A 333 -3.86 -22.54 -1.07
C HIS A 333 -5.33 -22.62 -0.61
N TYR A 334 -5.81 -21.62 0.15
CA TYR A 334 -7.15 -21.63 0.74
C TYR A 334 -8.24 -21.09 -0.18
N MET A 335 -7.97 -20.09 -1.00
CA MET A 335 -8.97 -19.50 -1.91
C MET A 335 -9.03 -20.20 -3.26
N GLY A 336 -8.03 -21.04 -3.58
CA GLY A 336 -7.85 -21.60 -4.91
C GLY A 336 -7.50 -20.53 -5.95
N GLY A 337 -7.13 -20.95 -7.14
CA GLY A 337 -6.70 -20.08 -8.23
C GLY A 337 -5.24 -20.30 -8.59
N GLY A 338 -4.74 -19.51 -9.54
CA GLY A 338 -3.35 -19.52 -9.98
C GLY A 338 -2.41 -18.78 -9.02
N SER A 339 -1.16 -18.65 -9.42
CA SER A 339 -0.15 -17.85 -8.72
C SER A 339 -0.60 -16.40 -8.56
N ARG A 340 -0.13 -15.74 -7.50
CA ARG A 340 -0.36 -14.31 -7.28
C ARG A 340 0.80 -13.51 -7.83
N THR A 341 0.52 -12.35 -8.38
CA THR A 341 1.53 -11.46 -8.96
C THR A 341 2.68 -11.13 -8.01
N GLY A 342 2.39 -10.95 -6.73
CA GLY A 342 3.40 -10.65 -5.72
C GLY A 342 4.08 -11.87 -5.09
N GLU A 343 3.66 -13.10 -5.41
CA GLU A 343 4.18 -14.34 -4.85
C GLU A 343 5.36 -14.88 -5.66
N GLU A 344 5.21 -14.91 -6.97
CA GLU A 344 6.16 -15.54 -7.88
C GLU A 344 6.02 -14.87 -9.25
N LEU A 345 7.14 -14.44 -9.80
CA LEU A 345 7.24 -14.35 -11.24
C LEU A 345 7.19 -15.78 -11.76
N ALA A 346 6.05 -16.17 -12.31
CA ALA A 346 6.04 -17.37 -13.12
C ALA A 346 7.13 -17.18 -14.18
N GLU A 347 8.20 -17.96 -14.09
CA GLU A 347 9.51 -17.86 -14.77
C GLU A 347 9.47 -17.44 -16.26
N SER A 348 8.32 -17.14 -16.82
CA SER A 348 8.15 -16.79 -18.22
C SER A 348 6.90 -15.98 -18.57
N ALA A 349 5.84 -15.93 -17.74
CA ALA A 349 4.57 -15.41 -18.23
C ALA A 349 4.54 -13.86 -18.26
N GLU A 350 5.02 -13.19 -17.21
CA GLU A 350 5.05 -11.72 -17.18
C GLU A 350 6.08 -11.16 -18.14
N GLU A 351 7.29 -11.75 -18.21
CA GLU A 351 8.32 -11.36 -19.17
C GLU A 351 7.88 -11.60 -20.62
N PHE A 352 7.29 -12.76 -20.91
CA PHE A 352 6.78 -13.07 -22.23
C PHE A 352 5.70 -12.08 -22.64
N PHE A 353 4.76 -11.77 -21.74
CA PHE A 353 3.70 -10.80 -22.01
C PHE A 353 4.25 -9.39 -22.23
N ILE A 354 5.18 -8.92 -21.38
CA ILE A 354 5.82 -7.62 -21.51
C ILE A 354 6.58 -7.51 -22.84
N HIS A 355 7.35 -8.53 -23.18
CA HIS A 355 8.14 -8.56 -24.41
C HIS A 355 7.25 -8.63 -25.66
N GLU A 356 6.22 -9.47 -25.66
CA GLU A 356 5.30 -9.63 -26.78
C GLU A 356 4.49 -8.36 -27.07
N HIS A 357 4.06 -7.65 -26.01
CA HIS A 357 3.27 -6.42 -26.13
C HIS A 357 4.12 -5.14 -26.20
N GLN A 358 5.46 -5.25 -26.20
CA GLN A 358 6.40 -4.12 -26.27
C GLN A 358 6.17 -3.08 -25.15
N ILE A 359 5.76 -3.51 -23.98
CA ILE A 359 5.53 -2.64 -22.83
C ILE A 359 6.89 -2.27 -22.23
N THR A 360 7.23 -0.98 -22.19
CA THR A 360 8.58 -0.50 -21.82
C THR A 360 8.66 0.25 -20.50
N ASN A 361 7.52 0.53 -19.87
CA ASN A 361 7.43 1.32 -18.65
C ASN A 361 7.13 0.47 -17.39
N ILE A 362 7.41 -0.83 -17.45
CA ILE A 362 7.23 -1.76 -16.34
C ILE A 362 8.60 -2.16 -15.78
N GLU A 363 8.68 -2.19 -14.46
CA GLU A 363 9.85 -2.61 -13.71
C GLU A 363 9.42 -3.65 -12.67
N ILE A 364 10.07 -4.81 -12.70
CA ILE A 364 9.84 -5.90 -11.74
C ILE A 364 11.02 -5.95 -10.80
N ILE A 365 10.74 -5.93 -9.50
CA ILE A 365 11.76 -5.89 -8.46
C ILE A 365 11.57 -7.06 -7.51
N ASP A 366 12.52 -8.00 -7.52
CA ASP A 366 12.58 -9.07 -6.54
C ASP A 366 13.10 -8.51 -5.20
N VAL A 367 12.25 -8.63 -4.18
CA VAL A 367 12.54 -8.22 -2.81
C VAL A 367 12.77 -9.40 -1.87
N SER A 368 12.93 -10.63 -2.40
CA SER A 368 13.19 -11.86 -1.63
C SER A 368 14.57 -11.85 -0.96
N ALA A 369 15.49 -11.02 -1.41
CA ALA A 369 16.85 -10.90 -0.83
C ALA A 369 16.87 -10.47 0.65
N GLY A 370 15.72 -10.14 1.20
CA GLY A 370 15.50 -9.97 2.64
C GLY A 370 15.75 -11.21 3.50
N LYS A 371 16.29 -12.30 2.94
CA LYS A 371 16.75 -13.51 3.69
C LYS A 371 17.73 -13.19 4.83
N LEU A 372 18.46 -12.10 4.71
CA LEU A 372 19.38 -11.63 5.76
C LEU A 372 18.67 -10.99 6.96
N ALA A 373 17.41 -10.59 6.81
CA ALA A 373 16.62 -9.91 7.84
C ALA A 373 15.46 -10.75 8.39
N ARG A 374 15.59 -12.08 8.44
CA ARG A 374 14.57 -13.04 8.95
C ARG A 374 14.02 -12.77 10.36
N GLY A 375 14.31 -11.64 10.96
CA GLY A 375 13.81 -11.25 12.28
C GLY A 375 12.61 -10.28 12.28
N PHE A 376 12.25 -9.68 11.16
CA PHE A 376 11.30 -8.54 11.16
C PHE A 376 9.86 -8.91 10.80
N ASP A 377 9.62 -9.90 9.96
CA ASP A 377 8.26 -10.30 9.57
C ASP A 377 8.17 -11.81 9.33
N ILE A 378 7.44 -12.50 10.21
CA ILE A 378 7.22 -13.96 10.11
C ILE A 378 6.31 -14.29 8.91
N SER A 379 5.41 -13.36 8.51
CA SER A 379 4.51 -13.55 7.37
C SER A 379 5.18 -13.32 6.03
N GLY A 380 6.31 -12.59 6.00
CA GLY A 380 6.96 -12.18 4.78
C GLY A 380 6.16 -11.19 3.92
N HIS A 381 5.00 -10.69 4.42
CA HIS A 381 4.06 -9.90 3.64
C HIS A 381 4.18 -8.38 3.85
N HIS A 382 4.65 -7.96 5.04
CA HIS A 382 4.75 -6.54 5.38
C HIS A 382 6.12 -5.94 5.07
N TYR A 383 6.88 -6.52 4.16
CA TYR A 383 8.26 -6.19 3.88
C TYR A 383 8.47 -4.73 3.46
N TRP A 384 7.57 -4.17 2.67
CA TRP A 384 7.76 -2.86 2.05
C TRP A 384 7.85 -1.70 3.06
N TYR A 385 7.22 -1.81 4.22
CA TYR A 385 7.32 -0.80 5.27
C TYR A 385 8.03 -1.28 6.54
N ARG A 386 8.41 -2.56 6.64
CA ARG A 386 9.15 -3.09 7.79
C ARG A 386 10.62 -3.39 7.51
N HIS A 387 10.98 -3.55 6.25
CA HIS A 387 12.34 -3.86 5.87
C HIS A 387 13.08 -2.58 5.42
N PRO A 388 14.14 -2.15 6.13
CA PRO A 388 14.82 -0.87 5.87
C PRO A 388 15.41 -0.71 4.46
N TRP A 389 15.74 -1.81 3.78
CA TRP A 389 16.24 -1.77 2.40
C TRP A 389 15.11 -1.50 1.41
N ILE A 390 14.02 -2.25 1.57
CA ILE A 390 12.86 -2.14 0.67
C ILE A 390 12.19 -0.78 0.83
N SER A 391 12.02 -0.31 2.08
CA SER A 391 11.50 1.03 2.33
C SER A 391 12.43 2.12 1.77
N SER A 392 13.76 1.88 1.74
CA SER A 392 14.71 2.80 1.09
C SER A 392 14.51 2.90 -0.41
N ASP A 393 14.37 1.76 -1.11
CA ASP A 393 14.09 1.77 -2.54
C ASP A 393 12.75 2.42 -2.85
N MET A 394 11.73 2.08 -2.06
CA MET A 394 10.38 2.65 -2.21
C MET A 394 10.38 4.18 -2.06
N VAL A 395 11.03 4.69 -1.02
CA VAL A 395 11.14 6.13 -0.79
C VAL A 395 11.98 6.80 -1.89
N PHE A 396 13.09 6.17 -2.31
CA PHE A 396 13.92 6.71 -3.39
C PHE A 396 13.14 6.76 -4.72
N LEU A 397 12.39 5.70 -5.03
CA LEU A 397 11.52 5.66 -6.20
C LEU A 397 10.48 6.78 -6.16
N LEU A 398 9.73 6.87 -5.07
CA LEU A 398 8.70 7.90 -4.89
C LEU A 398 9.30 9.30 -5.08
N ARG A 399 10.42 9.60 -4.45
CA ARG A 399 11.04 10.93 -4.50
C ARG A 399 11.66 11.31 -5.84
N THR A 400 12.02 10.33 -6.66
CA THR A 400 12.83 10.64 -7.86
C THR A 400 12.22 10.12 -9.16
N GLY A 401 11.35 9.14 -9.12
CA GLY A 401 10.86 8.43 -10.31
C GLY A 401 11.97 7.74 -11.12
N LEU A 402 13.16 7.57 -10.52
CA LEU A 402 14.32 7.04 -11.23
C LEU A 402 14.20 5.54 -11.46
N ARG A 403 14.79 5.09 -12.54
CA ARG A 403 14.89 3.65 -12.86
C ARG A 403 15.75 2.89 -11.82
N PRO A 404 15.55 1.56 -11.68
CA PRO A 404 16.21 0.77 -10.64
C PRO A 404 17.74 0.86 -10.65
N ASP A 405 18.38 0.90 -11.83
CA ASP A 405 19.82 1.03 -11.99
C ASP A 405 20.39 2.31 -11.35
N ARG A 406 19.59 3.38 -11.33
CA ARG A 406 19.96 4.66 -10.70
C ARG A 406 19.63 4.73 -9.23
N ARG A 407 18.86 3.80 -8.69
CA ARG A 407 18.52 3.66 -7.28
C ARG A 407 19.43 2.68 -6.53
N GLY A 408 20.37 2.02 -7.24
CA GLY A 408 21.36 1.11 -6.65
C GLY A 408 20.92 -0.35 -6.65
N LEU A 409 19.86 -0.73 -7.42
CA LEU A 409 19.49 -2.12 -7.60
C LEU A 409 20.41 -2.81 -8.61
N ALA A 410 20.59 -4.12 -8.44
CA ALA A 410 21.26 -4.99 -9.40
C ALA A 410 20.26 -5.59 -10.38
N PHE A 411 20.72 -5.98 -11.56
CA PHE A 411 19.89 -6.62 -12.58
C PHE A 411 20.33 -8.05 -12.81
N SER A 412 19.40 -9.00 -12.79
CA SER A 412 19.60 -10.39 -13.14
C SER A 412 19.35 -10.58 -14.63
N GLU A 413 20.42 -10.76 -15.45
CA GLU A 413 20.27 -11.04 -16.88
C GLU A 413 19.57 -12.39 -17.14
N LEU A 414 19.68 -13.33 -16.19
CA LEU A 414 19.08 -14.65 -16.33
C LEU A 414 17.55 -14.61 -16.16
N GLU A 415 17.08 -13.78 -15.22
CA GLU A 415 15.67 -13.68 -14.84
C GLU A 415 14.99 -12.45 -15.43
N GLY A 416 15.77 -11.48 -15.95
CA GLY A 416 15.23 -10.26 -16.55
C GLY A 416 14.70 -9.25 -15.55
N ILE A 417 14.98 -9.41 -14.24
CA ILE A 417 14.42 -8.64 -13.15
C ILE A 417 15.48 -7.90 -12.33
N TRP A 418 15.03 -6.87 -11.62
CA TRP A 418 15.85 -6.11 -10.67
C TRP A 418 15.79 -6.75 -9.29
N TYR A 419 16.85 -6.63 -8.49
CA TYR A 419 16.89 -7.16 -7.13
C TYR A 419 17.79 -6.34 -6.21
N LEU A 420 17.57 -6.50 -4.90
CA LEU A 420 18.38 -5.91 -3.84
C LEU A 420 19.57 -6.85 -3.56
N SER A 421 20.78 -6.48 -3.99
CA SER A 421 21.99 -7.24 -3.72
C SER A 421 22.44 -7.13 -2.26
N ASP A 422 23.34 -8.00 -1.81
CA ASP A 422 23.86 -8.00 -0.42
C ASP A 422 24.51 -6.67 -0.03
N ASP A 423 25.07 -5.94 -1.00
CA ASP A 423 25.67 -4.62 -0.83
C ASP A 423 24.72 -3.45 -1.15
N TYR A 424 23.41 -3.72 -1.23
CA TYR A 424 22.40 -2.69 -1.53
C TYR A 424 22.48 -1.46 -0.59
N PRO A 425 22.72 -1.59 0.74
CA PRO A 425 22.84 -0.41 1.60
C PRO A 425 23.90 0.58 1.12
N GLU A 426 25.06 0.09 0.68
CA GLU A 426 26.13 0.93 0.16
C GLU A 426 25.81 1.47 -1.24
N GLN A 427 25.12 0.67 -2.05
CA GLN A 427 24.72 1.08 -3.40
C GLN A 427 23.66 2.19 -3.36
N VAL A 428 22.62 2.04 -2.53
CA VAL A 428 21.56 3.06 -2.41
C VAL A 428 22.11 4.38 -1.88
N GLN A 429 23.04 4.33 -0.91
CA GLN A 429 23.68 5.55 -0.39
C GLN A 429 24.53 6.24 -1.45
N ARG A 430 25.30 5.49 -2.28
CA ARG A 430 26.05 6.05 -3.41
C ARG A 430 25.12 6.67 -4.45
N ALA A 431 24.04 5.97 -4.78
CA ALA A 431 23.02 6.45 -5.71
C ALA A 431 22.37 7.74 -5.19
N ALA A 432 21.95 7.77 -3.93
CA ALA A 432 21.35 8.94 -3.32
C ALA A 432 22.31 10.14 -3.31
N LYS A 433 23.56 9.92 -2.94
CA LYS A 433 24.59 10.98 -2.98
C LYS A 433 24.78 11.58 -4.37
N LYS A 434 24.59 10.78 -5.42
CA LYS A 434 24.73 11.22 -6.81
C LYS A 434 23.46 11.91 -7.30
N GLU A 435 22.30 11.31 -7.06
CA GLU A 435 21.04 11.67 -7.72
C GLU A 435 20.20 12.66 -6.89
N MET A 436 20.33 12.66 -5.56
CA MET A 436 19.52 13.50 -4.66
C MET A 436 20.25 14.76 -4.17
N ARG A 437 21.40 15.13 -4.78
CA ARG A 437 22.13 16.34 -4.42
C ARG A 437 21.30 17.58 -4.69
N GLY A 438 20.82 18.21 -3.63
CA GLY A 438 20.07 19.48 -3.69
C GLY A 438 18.57 19.33 -3.94
N SER A 439 18.04 18.11 -3.87
CA SER A 439 16.60 17.81 -4.02
C SER A 439 15.90 17.54 -2.68
N TRP A 440 16.53 17.82 -1.56
CA TRP A 440 15.98 17.75 -0.21
C TRP A 440 16.20 19.03 0.55
#